data_1eb94acc29370d8ec697696e75ba07dc
#
_entry.id   1eb94acc29370d8ec697696e75ba07dc
#
_cell.length_a   1.000
_cell.length_b   1.000
_cell.length_c   1.000
_cell.angle_alpha   90.00
_cell.angle_beta   90.00
_cell.angle_gamma   90.00
#
_symmetry.space_group_name_H-M   'P 1'
#
loop_
_entity.id
_entity.type
_entity.pdbx_description
1 polymer ?
#
loop_
_entity_poly.entity_id
_entity_poly.type
_entity_poly.pdbx_seq_one_letter_code
_entity_poly.pdbx_strand_id
1 'polypeptide(L)' 'MNKRLSKIAAGDFVLRRFGGVPKPLRLKVTLVTADRIICAGGWEFDRQSGAEIDEDLGWGPGTVTGSLIEPEPEQQPSG' A
#
# COMPACT_ATOMS: atom_id res chain seq x y z
N MET A 1 3.94 -12.67 -6.11
CA MET A 1 4.48 -11.40 -5.60
C MET A 1 4.14 -10.25 -6.54
N ASN A 2 3.77 -9.14 -6.00
CA ASN A 2 3.50 -7.94 -6.79
C ASN A 2 4.82 -7.22 -7.07
N LYS A 3 5.31 -7.35 -8.30
CA LYS A 3 6.61 -6.77 -8.67
C LYS A 3 6.65 -5.26 -8.53
N ARG A 4 5.50 -4.62 -8.70
CA ARG A 4 5.44 -3.15 -8.60
C ARG A 4 5.65 -2.70 -7.16
N LEU A 5 5.11 -3.45 -6.20
CA LEU A 5 5.30 -3.13 -4.78
C LEU A 5 6.70 -3.48 -4.30
N SER A 6 7.38 -4.40 -4.94
CA SER A 6 8.74 -4.78 -4.51
C SER A 6 9.75 -3.65 -4.69
N LYS A 7 9.42 -2.65 -5.50
CA LYS A 7 10.29 -1.50 -5.75
C LYS A 7 9.94 -0.28 -4.91
N ILE A 8 8.90 -0.37 -4.10
CA ILE A 8 8.48 0.74 -3.25
C ILE A 8 9.54 0.95 -2.16
N ALA A 9 9.84 2.21 -1.89
CA ALA A 9 10.81 2.61 -0.87
C ALA A 9 10.25 3.77 -0.04
N ALA A 10 10.86 3.99 1.12
CA ALA A 10 10.48 5.14 1.95
C ALA A 10 10.61 6.43 1.13
N GLY A 11 9.62 7.28 1.24
CA GLY A 11 9.53 8.51 0.47
C GLY A 11 8.65 8.41 -0.77
N ASP A 12 8.36 7.20 -1.22
CA ASP A 12 7.45 7.00 -2.33
C ASP A 12 6.00 7.18 -1.88
N PHE A 13 5.10 7.25 -2.85
CA PHE A 13 3.67 7.33 -2.58
C PHE A 13 2.97 6.11 -3.14
N VAL A 14 1.92 5.69 -2.45
CA VAL A 14 1.06 4.60 -2.90
C VAL A 14 -0.38 5.06 -2.82
N LEU A 15 -1.25 4.38 -3.56
CA LEU A 15 -2.68 4.65 -3.56
C LEU A 15 -3.39 3.52 -2.84
N ARG A 16 -4.13 3.86 -1.78
CA ARG A 16 -4.96 2.90 -1.08
C ARG A 16 -6.33 2.87 -1.74
N ARG A 17 -6.69 1.72 -2.24
CA ARG A 17 -8.02 1.50 -2.80
C ARG A 17 -8.84 0.66 -1.84
N PHE A 18 -10.08 1.04 -1.66
CA PHE A 18 -11.02 0.32 -0.81
C PHE A 18 -12.28 0.04 -1.62
N GLY A 19 -12.76 -1.18 -1.55
CA GLY A 19 -13.94 -1.57 -2.33
C GLY A 19 -15.11 -0.64 -2.09
N GLY A 20 -15.73 -0.16 -3.16
CA GLY A 20 -16.85 0.76 -3.07
C GLY A 20 -16.49 2.24 -2.96
N VAL A 21 -15.21 2.55 -2.78
CA VAL A 21 -14.76 3.95 -2.73
C VAL A 21 -14.19 4.34 -4.08
N PRO A 22 -14.76 5.34 -4.77
CA PRO A 22 -14.34 5.66 -6.14
C PRO A 22 -12.97 6.32 -6.24
N LYS A 23 -12.52 7.01 -5.19
CA LYS A 23 -11.24 7.69 -5.21
C LYS A 23 -10.25 7.03 -4.27
N PRO A 24 -9.04 6.72 -4.74
CA PRO A 24 -8.03 6.18 -3.85
C PRO A 24 -7.49 7.24 -2.90
N LEU A 25 -6.98 6.79 -1.77
CA LEU A 25 -6.31 7.65 -0.81
C LEU A 25 -4.80 7.56 -1.06
N ARG A 26 -4.17 8.71 -1.25
CA ARG A 26 -2.73 8.78 -1.47
C ARG A 26 -2.01 8.77 -0.13
N LEU A 27 -1.10 7.82 0.05
CA LEU A 27 -0.34 7.66 1.28
C LEU A 27 1.15 7.73 0.99
N LYS A 28 1.89 8.39 1.89
CA LYS A 28 3.34 8.45 1.78
C LYS A 28 3.95 7.29 2.54
N VAL A 29 4.83 6.56 1.89
CA VAL A 29 5.55 5.45 2.51
C VAL A 29 6.66 6.01 3.40
N THR A 30 6.68 5.58 4.66
CA THR A 30 7.67 6.04 5.63
C THR A 30 8.72 4.97 5.93
N LEU A 31 8.35 3.69 5.77
CA LEU A 31 9.26 2.59 6.05
C LEU A 31 8.86 1.37 5.23
N VAL A 32 9.85 0.66 4.72
CA VAL A 32 9.62 -0.61 4.04
C VAL A 32 10.46 -1.67 4.73
N THR A 33 9.82 -2.77 5.11
CA THR A 33 10.52 -3.92 5.66
C THR A 33 10.48 -5.07 4.65
N ALA A 34 11.02 -6.23 5.03
CA ALA A 34 11.03 -7.38 4.12
C ALA A 34 9.63 -7.82 3.73
N ASP A 35 8.64 -7.61 4.61
CA ASP A 35 7.29 -8.14 4.42
C ASP A 35 6.18 -7.09 4.53
N ARG A 36 6.50 -5.84 4.89
CA ARG A 36 5.48 -4.80 5.09
C ARG A 36 5.89 -3.47 4.46
N ILE A 37 4.87 -2.70 4.09
CA ILE A 37 5.02 -1.31 3.68
C ILE A 37 4.25 -0.48 4.70
N ILE A 38 4.95 0.45 5.35
CA ILE A 38 4.37 1.29 6.40
C ILE A 38 4.27 2.72 5.88
N CYS A 39 3.09 3.30 6.03
CA CYS A 39 2.81 4.63 5.55
C CYS A 39 2.55 5.60 6.68
N ALA A 40 2.67 6.88 6.40
CA ALA A 40 2.39 7.94 7.35
C ALA A 40 0.98 7.78 7.89
N GLY A 41 0.80 7.97 9.20
CA GLY A 41 -0.48 7.78 9.85
C GLY A 41 -0.66 6.40 10.47
N GLY A 42 0.36 5.54 10.37
CA GLY A 42 0.31 4.23 10.99
C GLY A 42 -0.27 3.13 10.11
N TRP A 43 -0.49 3.41 8.84
CA TRP A 43 -1.01 2.39 7.91
C TRP A 43 0.06 1.34 7.63
N GLU A 44 -0.32 0.06 7.67
CA GLU A 44 0.57 -1.04 7.34
C GLU A 44 -0.07 -1.92 6.29
N PHE A 45 0.74 -2.39 5.36
CA PHE A 45 0.25 -3.19 4.23
C PHE A 45 1.22 -4.34 3.98
N ASP A 46 0.68 -5.46 3.51
CA ASP A 46 1.48 -6.61 3.10
C ASP A 46 2.26 -6.24 1.85
N ARG A 47 3.55 -6.45 1.88
CA ARG A 47 4.42 -6.07 0.76
C ARG A 47 4.20 -6.93 -0.48
N GLN A 48 3.71 -8.15 -0.30
CA GLN A 48 3.47 -9.04 -1.43
C GLN A 48 2.13 -8.78 -2.09
N SER A 49 1.07 -8.68 -1.30
CA SER A 49 -0.28 -8.56 -1.83
C SER A 49 -0.77 -7.11 -1.91
N GLY A 50 -0.20 -6.23 -1.10
CA GLY A 50 -0.70 -4.87 -0.96
C GLY A 50 -1.90 -4.76 -0.02
N ALA A 51 -2.34 -5.87 0.58
CA ALA A 51 -3.50 -5.86 1.45
C ALA A 51 -3.18 -5.16 2.78
N GLU A 52 -4.13 -4.39 3.27
CA GLU A 52 -3.96 -3.70 4.55
C GLU A 52 -3.83 -4.71 5.69
N ILE A 53 -2.90 -4.43 6.59
CA ILE A 53 -2.70 -5.21 7.80
C ILE A 53 -3.19 -4.36 8.97
N ASP A 54 -4.17 -4.87 9.69
CA ASP A 54 -4.67 -4.21 10.90
C ASP A 54 -5.09 -5.31 11.87
N GLU A 55 -4.17 -5.67 12.73
CA GLU A 55 -4.37 -6.80 13.64
C GLU A 55 -5.49 -6.55 14.64
N ASP A 56 -5.75 -5.29 14.96
CA ASP A 56 -6.88 -4.94 15.84
C ASP A 56 -8.22 -5.27 15.18
N LEU A 57 -8.28 -5.26 13.85
CA LEU A 57 -9.46 -5.64 13.11
C LEU A 57 -9.42 -7.10 12.64
N GLY A 58 -8.38 -7.84 13.01
CA GLY A 58 -8.21 -9.21 12.55
C GLY A 58 -7.63 -9.32 11.15
N TRP A 59 -7.08 -8.25 10.61
CA TRP A 59 -6.49 -8.21 9.27
C TRP A 59 -4.98 -8.45 9.37
N GLY A 60 -4.60 -9.67 9.66
CA GLY A 60 -3.19 -10.04 9.74
C GLY A 60 -2.54 -10.23 8.38
N PRO A 61 -1.22 -10.46 8.37
CA PRO A 61 -0.51 -10.71 7.11
C PRO A 61 -1.12 -11.90 6.36
N GLY A 62 -1.28 -11.74 5.05
CA GLY A 62 -1.87 -12.77 4.21
C GLY A 62 -3.38 -12.77 4.17
N THR A 63 -4.05 -11.97 5.00
CA THR A 63 -5.50 -11.85 4.96
C THR A 63 -5.92 -11.04 3.73
N VAL A 64 -6.91 -11.55 3.01
CA VAL A 64 -7.46 -10.82 1.87
C VAL A 64 -8.55 -9.89 2.38
N THR A 65 -8.33 -8.60 2.23
CA THR A 65 -9.30 -7.59 2.62
C THR A 65 -9.70 -6.78 1.40
N GLY A 66 -10.69 -5.93 1.56
CA GLY A 66 -11.07 -5.02 0.49
C GLY A 66 -10.16 -3.81 0.36
N SER A 67 -9.18 -3.67 1.25
CA SER A 67 -8.28 -2.54 1.26
C SER A 67 -6.91 -2.96 0.72
N LEU A 68 -6.49 -2.34 -0.36
CA LEU A 68 -5.23 -2.67 -1.03
C LEU A 68 -4.49 -1.41 -1.39
N ILE A 69 -3.16 -1.48 -1.38
CA ILE A 69 -2.37 -0.40 -1.96
C ILE A 69 -1.78 -0.85 -3.29
N GLU A 70 -1.54 0.15 -4.13
CA GLU A 70 -0.80 -0.05 -5.36
C GLU A 70 0.15 1.12 -5.54
N PRO A 71 1.24 0.95 -6.29
CA PRO A 71 2.14 2.07 -6.57
C PRO A 71 1.37 3.20 -7.25
N GLU A 72 1.68 4.43 -6.87
CA GLU A 72 1.11 5.57 -7.57
C GLU A 72 1.59 5.51 -9.02
N PRO A 73 0.70 5.66 -10.00
CA PRO A 73 1.11 5.66 -11.38
C PRO A 73 2.18 6.72 -11.61
N GLU A 74 3.23 6.36 -12.30
CA GLU A 74 4.28 7.31 -12.61
C GLU A 74 3.69 8.45 -13.41
N GLN A 75 3.89 9.66 -12.89
CA GLN A 75 3.45 10.84 -13.60
C GLN A 75 4.36 11.00 -14.80
N GLN A 76 3.80 10.82 -15.95
CA GLN A 76 4.54 11.12 -17.15
C GLN A 76 4.85 12.60 -17.16
N PRO A 77 6.12 12.97 -17.28
CA PRO A 77 6.41 14.37 -17.49
C PRO A 77 5.58 14.79 -18.67
N SER A 78 4.80 15.80 -18.47
CA SER A 78 3.98 16.25 -19.56
C SER A 78 4.86 16.78 -20.64
N GLY A 79 4.89 16.14 -21.49
CA GLY A 79 5.82 16.46 -22.56
C GLY A 79 6.44 15.27 -22.58
#